data_dfe7e7bfe2db65c027fe6fda70467bb0
#
_entry.id   dfe7e7bfe2db65c027fe6fda70467bb0
#
_cell.length_a   1.000
_cell.length_b   1.000
_cell.length_c   1.000
_cell.angle_alpha   90.00
_cell.angle_beta   90.00
_cell.angle_gamma   90.00
#
_symmetry.space_group_name_H-M   'P 1'
#
loop_
_entity.id
_entity.type
_entity.pdbx_description
1 polymer ?
#
loop_
_entity_poly.entity_id
_entity_poly.type
_entity_poly.pdbx_seq_one_letter_code
_entity_poly.pdbx_strand_id
1 'polypeptide(L)'
;MGASGLEINNSTTSIMSILLFAALIDYSLFVFSRYREELNKFENKYDAMKHAMRATGEPVFFAGGTVLAAMLILFFADFRDYQNFAPIFGLAIFFIMIASITLVPALFALFGRKAFWPRVPQFGDHKEVKHGVWGPFAKFVVNKPLLTGGIVAIFLIVTALNVFKLDFEFDSVKNFPEDLPSRVGYEIVEENFDKGELAPSTLLLISDDTLTEKDTNAVIEKLQIYDEIASVRTTAKSDDSKALKLSVSLSMNPYSTDSIDFIEKLRDETPELLEDLSISGESHYSGVTPKLVDEREINNGDIIKIVLLETLLILVLLFVLTRSFKMPVYMMATILLSYLSALGLGIFLVDVLFGYDALSTRVP
;
A
#
# COMPACT_ATOMS: atom_id res chain seq x y z
N MET A 1 13.72 13.20 14.27
CA MET A 1 12.81 13.26 13.11
C MET A 1 11.69 14.28 13.30
N GLY A 2 11.04 14.42 14.45
CA GLY A 2 10.04 15.47 14.67
C GLY A 2 10.53 16.92 14.49
N ALA A 3 11.83 17.18 14.66
CA ALA A 3 12.44 18.49 14.41
C ALA A 3 12.56 18.88 12.91
N SER A 4 12.36 17.92 12.00
CA SER A 4 12.43 18.13 10.54
C SER A 4 11.06 18.33 9.88
N GLY A 5 9.98 18.39 10.67
CA GLY A 5 8.61 18.53 10.16
C GLY A 5 8.02 17.24 9.55
N LEU A 6 8.69 16.09 9.72
CA LEU A 6 8.15 14.79 9.31
C LEU A 6 7.18 14.27 10.36
N GLU A 7 5.98 13.96 9.93
CA GLU A 7 4.98 13.32 10.77
C GLU A 7 5.20 11.80 10.78
N ILE A 8 5.47 11.27 11.96
CA ILE A 8 5.66 9.82 12.15
C ILE A 8 4.48 9.31 12.97
N ASN A 9 3.64 8.51 12.35
CA ASN A 9 2.54 7.83 13.01
C ASN A 9 2.92 6.39 13.41
N ASN A 10 2.09 5.75 14.24
CA ASN A 10 2.32 4.39 14.69
C ASN A 10 2.31 3.36 13.55
N SER A 11 1.49 3.59 12.53
CA SER A 11 1.41 2.72 11.33
C SER A 11 2.73 2.74 10.55
N THR A 12 3.31 3.93 10.32
CA THR A 12 4.63 4.10 9.69
C THR A 12 5.71 3.31 10.41
N THR A 13 5.75 3.42 11.74
CA THR A 13 6.76 2.73 12.56
C THR A 13 6.59 1.21 12.48
N SER A 14 5.35 0.72 12.51
CA SER A 14 5.07 -0.71 12.44
C SER A 14 5.45 -1.31 11.09
N ILE A 15 5.03 -0.67 9.99
CA ILE A 15 5.35 -1.10 8.62
C ILE A 15 6.87 -1.05 8.40
N MET A 16 7.53 0.03 8.84
CA MET A 16 8.98 0.16 8.76
C MET A 16 9.68 -0.99 9.47
N SER A 17 9.26 -1.32 10.70
CA SER A 17 9.88 -2.40 11.48
C SER A 17 9.76 -3.75 10.76
N ILE A 18 8.58 -4.07 10.21
CA ILE A 18 8.36 -5.31 9.46
C ILE A 18 9.27 -5.35 8.22
N LEU A 19 9.32 -4.27 7.45
CA LEU A 19 10.15 -4.17 6.25
C LEU A 19 11.64 -4.33 6.58
N LEU A 20 12.10 -3.69 7.67
CA LEU A 20 13.49 -3.76 8.10
C LEU A 20 13.90 -5.17 8.50
N PHE A 21 13.07 -5.86 9.29
CA PHE A 21 13.33 -7.25 9.68
C PHE A 21 13.34 -8.17 8.47
N ALA A 22 12.38 -8.05 7.56
CA ALA A 22 12.30 -8.87 6.36
C ALA A 22 13.55 -8.68 5.48
N ALA A 23 13.91 -7.45 5.14
CA ALA A 23 15.05 -7.15 4.28
C ALA A 23 16.39 -7.58 4.91
N LEU A 24 16.58 -7.33 6.23
CA LEU A 24 17.80 -7.74 6.93
C LEU A 24 17.96 -9.26 6.97
N ILE A 25 16.86 -10.00 7.20
CA ILE A 25 16.88 -11.47 7.23
C ILE A 25 17.22 -12.00 5.84
N ASP A 26 16.59 -11.50 4.79
CA ASP A 26 16.81 -11.97 3.41
C ASP A 26 18.28 -11.77 2.98
N TYR A 27 18.82 -10.58 3.17
CA TYR A 27 20.21 -10.30 2.84
C TYR A 27 21.19 -11.11 3.68
N SER A 28 20.89 -11.26 4.99
CA SER A 28 21.71 -12.06 5.89
C SER A 28 21.69 -13.55 5.51
N LEU A 29 20.52 -14.09 5.15
CA LEU A 29 20.36 -15.48 4.76
C LEU A 29 21.13 -15.78 3.46
N PHE A 30 21.15 -14.84 2.52
CA PHE A 30 21.89 -14.98 1.27
C PHE A 30 23.40 -15.05 1.52
N VAL A 31 23.95 -14.13 2.33
CA VAL A 31 25.37 -14.14 2.76
C VAL A 31 25.68 -15.40 3.57
N PHE A 32 24.82 -15.77 4.51
CA PHE A 32 24.98 -16.92 5.39
C PHE A 32 25.03 -18.24 4.62
N SER A 33 24.11 -18.41 3.66
CA SER A 33 24.07 -19.61 2.80
C SER A 33 25.36 -19.76 2.00
N ARG A 34 25.80 -18.68 1.36
CA ARG A 34 27.04 -18.69 0.58
C ARG A 34 28.27 -18.90 1.46
N TYR A 35 28.32 -18.26 2.62
CA TYR A 35 29.42 -18.46 3.56
C TYR A 35 29.53 -19.92 4.00
N ARG A 36 28.40 -20.59 4.23
CA ARG A 36 28.39 -22.03 4.55
C ARG A 36 29.00 -22.88 3.45
N GLU A 37 28.72 -22.60 2.20
CA GLU A 37 29.32 -23.30 1.05
C GLU A 37 30.84 -23.09 0.99
N GLU A 38 31.29 -21.85 1.18
CA GLU A 38 32.71 -21.51 1.11
C GLU A 38 33.51 -22.09 2.29
N LEU A 39 32.90 -22.27 3.46
CA LEU A 39 33.55 -22.94 4.61
C LEU A 39 33.89 -24.41 4.34
N ASN A 40 33.24 -25.06 3.38
CA ASN A 40 33.64 -26.41 2.95
C ASN A 40 34.89 -26.39 2.08
N LYS A 41 35.19 -25.29 1.39
CA LYS A 41 36.30 -25.12 0.45
C LYS A 41 37.56 -24.51 1.06
N PHE A 42 37.38 -23.69 2.09
CA PHE A 42 38.46 -22.95 2.76
C PHE A 42 38.58 -23.35 4.24
N GLU A 43 39.78 -23.67 4.67
CA GLU A 43 40.06 -23.95 6.10
C GLU A 43 39.91 -22.68 6.93
N ASN A 44 40.48 -21.56 6.45
CA ASN A 44 40.40 -20.26 7.11
C ASN A 44 39.01 -19.62 6.93
N LYS A 45 38.34 -19.35 8.06
CA LYS A 45 37.00 -18.74 8.07
C LYS A 45 36.95 -17.35 7.45
N TYR A 46 38.02 -16.56 7.49
CA TYR A 46 38.08 -15.24 6.89
C TYR A 46 38.23 -15.28 5.37
N ASP A 47 39.01 -16.24 4.86
CA ASP A 47 39.13 -16.47 3.42
C ASP A 47 37.80 -16.98 2.84
N ALA A 48 37.13 -17.88 3.54
CA ALA A 48 35.79 -18.32 3.19
C ALA A 48 34.80 -17.13 3.11
N MET A 49 34.82 -16.21 4.09
CA MET A 49 33.96 -15.02 4.07
C MET A 49 34.31 -14.08 2.92
N LYS A 50 35.59 -13.85 2.66
CA LYS A 50 36.05 -13.03 1.53
C LYS A 50 35.52 -13.56 0.20
N HIS A 51 35.55 -14.87 -0.02
CA HIS A 51 35.01 -15.50 -1.23
C HIS A 51 33.47 -15.44 -1.26
N ALA A 52 32.81 -15.64 -0.13
CA ALA A 52 31.35 -15.49 -0.03
C ALA A 52 30.92 -14.07 -0.41
N MET A 53 31.58 -13.04 0.14
CA MET A 53 31.23 -11.65 -0.14
C MET A 53 31.54 -11.22 -1.59
N ARG A 54 32.57 -11.79 -2.23
CA ARG A 54 32.80 -11.55 -3.66
C ARG A 54 31.66 -12.06 -4.53
N ALA A 55 30.97 -13.11 -4.10
CA ALA A 55 29.85 -13.70 -4.84
C ALA A 55 28.50 -13.09 -4.49
N THR A 56 28.35 -12.56 -3.27
CA THR A 56 27.05 -12.09 -2.74
C THR A 56 26.97 -10.59 -2.55
N GLY A 57 28.09 -9.90 -2.38
CA GLY A 57 28.10 -8.46 -2.07
C GLY A 57 27.49 -7.61 -3.16
N GLU A 58 27.82 -7.87 -4.41
CA GLU A 58 27.26 -7.14 -5.56
C GLU A 58 25.75 -7.38 -5.70
N PRO A 59 25.22 -8.62 -5.72
CA PRO A 59 23.79 -8.87 -5.71
C PRO A 59 23.04 -8.22 -4.54
N VAL A 60 23.57 -8.27 -3.33
CA VAL A 60 22.96 -7.63 -2.14
C VAL A 60 22.92 -6.12 -2.29
N PHE A 61 24.00 -5.52 -2.80
CA PHE A 61 24.06 -4.08 -3.03
C PHE A 61 23.03 -3.63 -4.08
N PHE A 62 22.91 -4.35 -5.21
CA PHE A 62 21.93 -4.03 -6.24
C PHE A 62 20.49 -4.26 -5.75
N ALA A 63 20.22 -5.34 -5.01
CA ALA A 63 18.90 -5.59 -4.44
C ALA A 63 18.50 -4.48 -3.44
N GLY A 64 19.38 -4.14 -2.50
CA GLY A 64 19.14 -3.05 -1.55
C GLY A 64 19.01 -1.69 -2.24
N GLY A 65 19.83 -1.44 -3.27
CA GLY A 65 19.77 -0.22 -4.08
C GLY A 65 18.47 -0.09 -4.86
N THR A 66 17.92 -1.19 -5.36
CA THR A 66 16.61 -1.21 -6.04
C THR A 66 15.49 -0.84 -5.07
N VAL A 67 15.47 -1.45 -3.88
CA VAL A 67 14.48 -1.13 -2.85
C VAL A 67 14.61 0.32 -2.38
N LEU A 68 15.85 0.81 -2.18
CA LEU A 68 16.10 2.21 -1.83
C LEU A 68 15.55 3.15 -2.90
N ALA A 69 15.82 2.87 -4.17
CA ALA A 69 15.35 3.69 -5.27
C ALA A 69 13.81 3.68 -5.39
N ALA A 70 13.17 2.51 -5.17
CA ALA A 70 11.71 2.41 -5.11
C ALA A 70 11.12 3.27 -3.97
N MET A 71 11.71 3.23 -2.77
CA MET A 71 11.26 4.07 -1.66
C MET A 71 11.41 5.58 -1.97
N LEU A 72 12.45 5.96 -2.71
CA LEU A 72 12.65 7.36 -3.11
C LEU A 72 11.65 7.84 -4.18
N ILE A 73 11.03 6.94 -4.93
CA ILE A 73 9.94 7.29 -5.86
C ILE A 73 8.73 7.88 -5.14
N LEU A 74 8.47 7.48 -3.89
CA LEU A 74 7.39 8.02 -3.08
C LEU A 74 7.48 9.55 -2.86
N PHE A 75 8.64 10.17 -3.08
CA PHE A 75 8.73 11.64 -3.09
C PHE A 75 7.94 12.31 -4.21
N PHE A 76 7.63 11.58 -5.27
CA PHE A 76 6.85 12.09 -6.40
C PHE A 76 5.33 11.95 -6.21
N ALA A 77 4.88 11.36 -5.11
CA ALA A 77 3.48 11.30 -4.74
C ALA A 77 2.95 12.69 -4.38
N ASP A 78 1.66 12.91 -4.57
CA ASP A 78 0.97 14.11 -4.13
C ASP A 78 0.44 13.93 -2.70
N PHE A 79 0.14 12.68 -2.30
CA PHE A 79 -0.31 12.35 -0.95
C PHE A 79 0.84 12.49 0.07
N ARG A 80 0.61 13.31 1.08
CA ARG A 80 1.67 13.73 2.02
C ARG A 80 2.25 12.56 2.82
N ASP A 81 1.46 11.56 3.12
CA ASP A 81 1.94 10.39 3.88
C ASP A 81 2.95 9.58 3.06
N TYR A 82 2.74 9.43 1.75
CA TYR A 82 3.72 8.80 0.87
C TYR A 82 5.03 9.60 0.81
N GLN A 83 4.94 10.93 0.72
CA GLN A 83 6.12 11.78 0.78
C GLN A 83 6.88 11.66 2.10
N ASN A 84 6.17 11.49 3.22
CA ASN A 84 6.78 11.26 4.54
C ASN A 84 7.44 9.87 4.64
N PHE A 85 6.89 8.85 3.98
CA PHE A 85 7.47 7.50 3.96
C PHE A 85 8.81 7.46 3.23
N ALA A 86 8.98 8.21 2.14
CA ALA A 86 10.18 8.20 1.32
C ALA A 86 11.49 8.38 2.12
N PRO A 87 11.69 9.45 2.93
CA PRO A 87 12.91 9.62 3.69
C PRO A 87 13.04 8.63 4.85
N ILE A 88 11.92 8.21 5.48
CA ILE A 88 11.93 7.30 6.63
C ILE A 88 12.36 5.91 6.19
N PHE A 89 11.68 5.35 5.19
CA PHE A 89 12.01 4.02 4.65
C PHE A 89 13.32 4.05 3.85
N GLY A 90 13.59 5.13 3.10
CA GLY A 90 14.84 5.27 2.36
C GLY A 90 16.07 5.23 3.27
N LEU A 91 16.08 6.00 4.37
CA LEU A 91 17.15 5.93 5.36
C LEU A 91 17.28 4.56 6.01
N ALA A 92 16.15 3.95 6.36
CA ALA A 92 16.13 2.64 6.97
C ALA A 92 16.76 1.58 6.06
N ILE A 93 16.37 1.51 4.79
CA ILE A 93 16.94 0.58 3.79
C ILE A 93 18.42 0.89 3.53
N PHE A 94 18.79 2.16 3.47
CA PHE A 94 20.20 2.56 3.31
C PHE A 94 21.07 1.99 4.44
N PHE A 95 20.66 2.13 5.70
CA PHE A 95 21.39 1.57 6.84
C PHE A 95 21.41 0.05 6.83
N ILE A 96 20.31 -0.61 6.47
CA ILE A 96 20.27 -2.07 6.33
C ILE A 96 21.22 -2.56 5.25
N MET A 97 21.24 -1.91 4.10
CA MET A 97 22.15 -2.24 3.00
C MET A 97 23.62 -2.18 3.48
N ILE A 98 23.99 -1.10 4.17
CA ILE A 98 25.34 -0.98 4.75
C ILE A 98 25.60 -2.09 5.78
N ALA A 99 24.67 -2.32 6.70
CA ALA A 99 24.82 -3.36 7.72
C ALA A 99 24.95 -4.76 7.09
N SER A 100 24.20 -5.05 6.04
CA SER A 100 24.23 -6.36 5.37
C SER A 100 25.53 -6.65 4.63
N ILE A 101 26.22 -5.64 4.14
CA ILE A 101 27.51 -5.82 3.45
C ILE A 101 28.73 -5.61 4.36
N THR A 102 28.53 -5.10 5.59
CA THR A 102 29.63 -4.84 6.55
C THR A 102 29.46 -5.61 7.85
N LEU A 103 28.46 -5.27 8.66
CA LEU A 103 28.24 -5.82 9.99
C LEU A 103 27.90 -7.31 9.97
N VAL A 104 26.96 -7.70 9.09
CA VAL A 104 26.51 -9.11 8.99
C VAL A 104 27.66 -10.05 8.64
N PRO A 105 28.43 -9.83 7.55
CA PRO A 105 29.57 -10.69 7.23
C PRO A 105 30.67 -10.63 8.30
N ALA A 106 30.91 -9.50 8.95
CA ALA A 106 31.88 -9.40 10.04
C ALA A 106 31.47 -10.29 11.23
N LEU A 107 30.20 -10.25 11.64
CA LEU A 107 29.70 -11.11 12.70
C LEU A 107 29.78 -12.60 12.33
N PHE A 108 29.38 -12.97 11.12
CA PHE A 108 29.48 -14.37 10.68
C PHE A 108 30.94 -14.84 10.59
N ALA A 109 31.86 -14.00 10.15
CA ALA A 109 33.29 -14.32 10.13
C ALA A 109 33.87 -14.47 11.56
N LEU A 110 33.38 -13.66 12.50
CA LEU A 110 33.79 -13.75 13.92
C LEU A 110 33.39 -15.09 14.54
N PHE A 111 32.14 -15.50 14.39
CA PHE A 111 31.65 -16.79 14.88
C PHE A 111 32.18 -17.98 14.05
N GLY A 112 32.41 -17.77 12.76
CA GLY A 112 32.95 -18.76 11.85
C GLY A 112 32.05 -20.01 11.77
N ARG A 113 32.67 -21.19 11.79
CA ARG A 113 31.95 -22.47 11.71
C ARG A 113 30.97 -22.70 12.85
N LYS A 114 31.19 -22.11 14.03
CA LYS A 114 30.31 -22.25 15.20
C LYS A 114 28.93 -21.66 14.97
N ALA A 115 28.80 -20.68 14.08
CA ALA A 115 27.50 -20.09 13.69
C ALA A 115 26.53 -21.12 13.12
N PHE A 116 27.01 -22.27 12.65
CA PHE A 116 26.22 -23.33 12.01
C PHE A 116 25.87 -24.51 12.94
N TRP A 117 26.03 -24.34 14.25
CA TRP A 117 25.60 -25.38 15.19
C TRP A 117 24.08 -25.66 15.01
N PRO A 118 23.62 -26.96 15.06
CA PRO A 118 24.38 -28.19 15.36
C PRO A 118 25.06 -28.84 14.14
N ARG A 119 24.83 -28.38 12.92
CA ARG A 119 25.38 -28.96 11.69
C ARG A 119 26.54 -28.12 11.16
N VAL A 120 27.68 -28.22 11.85
CA VAL A 120 28.88 -27.44 11.54
C VAL A 120 29.53 -27.93 10.23
N PRO A 121 29.74 -27.06 9.22
CA PRO A 121 30.43 -27.43 7.98
C PRO A 121 31.91 -27.74 8.25
N GLN A 122 32.44 -28.84 7.70
CA GLN A 122 33.83 -29.22 7.82
C GLN A 122 34.59 -28.92 6.52
N PHE A 123 35.86 -28.59 6.67
CA PHE A 123 36.74 -28.39 5.52
C PHE A 123 36.92 -29.72 4.78
N GLY A 124 36.79 -29.70 3.43
CA GLY A 124 36.90 -30.91 2.61
C GLY A 124 35.64 -31.78 2.60
N ASP A 125 34.55 -31.40 3.24
CA ASP A 125 33.30 -32.13 3.27
C ASP A 125 32.61 -32.02 1.89
N HIS A 126 32.99 -32.85 0.93
CA HIS A 126 32.33 -32.99 -0.37
C HIS A 126 31.13 -33.94 -0.27
N LYS A 127 30.31 -33.80 0.76
CA LYS A 127 29.05 -34.55 0.79
C LYS A 127 28.25 -34.20 -0.45
N GLU A 128 28.10 -35.22 -1.33
CA GLU A 128 27.08 -35.17 -2.36
C GLU A 128 25.77 -34.74 -1.68
N VAL A 129 25.25 -33.61 -2.08
CA VAL A 129 23.95 -33.13 -1.59
C VAL A 129 22.96 -34.21 -1.99
N LYS A 130 22.57 -35.05 -1.02
CA LYS A 130 21.44 -35.96 -1.23
C LYS A 130 20.25 -35.08 -1.52
N HIS A 131 19.89 -34.99 -2.80
CA HIS A 131 18.85 -34.10 -3.30
C HIS A 131 17.44 -34.49 -2.82
N GLY A 132 17.27 -35.28 -1.79
CA GLY A 132 16.01 -35.61 -1.16
C GLY A 132 14.79 -35.47 -2.11
N VAL A 133 13.77 -34.78 -1.68
CA VAL A 133 12.56 -34.49 -2.47
C VAL A 133 12.83 -33.53 -3.65
N TRP A 134 13.83 -32.66 -3.52
CA TRP A 134 14.14 -31.63 -4.52
C TRP A 134 14.77 -32.18 -5.82
N GLY A 135 15.49 -33.31 -5.74
CA GLY A 135 16.11 -33.89 -6.89
C GLY A 135 15.14 -34.39 -7.98
N PRO A 136 14.13 -35.21 -7.60
CA PRO A 136 13.07 -35.62 -8.53
C PRO A 136 12.26 -34.45 -9.06
N PHE A 137 11.95 -33.46 -8.19
CA PHE A 137 11.23 -32.27 -8.59
C PHE A 137 12.01 -31.44 -9.63
N ALA A 138 13.29 -31.18 -9.38
CA ALA A 138 14.14 -30.46 -10.33
C ALA A 138 14.23 -31.19 -11.69
N LYS A 139 14.37 -32.53 -11.68
CA LYS A 139 14.37 -33.34 -12.92
C LYS A 139 13.03 -33.22 -13.66
N PHE A 140 11.90 -33.22 -12.94
CA PHE A 140 10.60 -33.08 -13.57
C PHE A 140 10.44 -31.70 -14.24
N VAL A 141 10.86 -30.61 -13.57
CA VAL A 141 10.83 -29.25 -14.12
C VAL A 141 11.69 -29.14 -15.36
N VAL A 142 12.93 -29.66 -15.32
CA VAL A 142 13.87 -29.59 -16.45
C VAL A 142 13.40 -30.45 -17.63
N ASN A 143 12.85 -31.64 -17.38
CA ASN A 143 12.42 -32.56 -18.45
C ASN A 143 11.09 -32.15 -19.10
N LYS A 144 10.22 -31.39 -18.39
CA LYS A 144 8.90 -30.97 -18.89
C LYS A 144 8.65 -29.48 -18.63
N PRO A 145 9.50 -28.58 -19.16
CA PRO A 145 9.44 -27.16 -18.82
C PRO A 145 8.13 -26.47 -19.25
N LEU A 146 7.58 -26.85 -20.41
CA LEU A 146 6.30 -26.27 -20.88
C LEU A 146 5.11 -26.73 -20.03
N LEU A 147 5.11 -27.98 -19.58
CA LEU A 147 4.04 -28.48 -18.72
C LEU A 147 4.09 -27.83 -17.33
N THR A 148 5.27 -27.81 -16.73
CA THR A 148 5.43 -27.21 -15.37
C THR A 148 5.22 -25.70 -15.40
N GLY A 149 5.79 -25.02 -16.39
CA GLY A 149 5.58 -23.58 -16.58
C GLY A 149 4.11 -23.25 -16.87
N GLY A 150 3.44 -24.07 -17.69
CA GLY A 150 2.02 -23.91 -17.99
C GLY A 150 1.12 -24.08 -16.76
N ILE A 151 1.35 -25.12 -15.94
CA ILE A 151 0.60 -25.33 -14.69
C ILE A 151 0.77 -24.15 -13.74
N VAL A 152 2.01 -23.69 -13.53
CA VAL A 152 2.30 -22.54 -12.67
C VAL A 152 1.67 -21.27 -13.22
N ALA A 153 1.78 -21.02 -14.53
CA ALA A 153 1.18 -19.84 -15.16
C ALA A 153 -0.35 -19.85 -15.03
N ILE A 154 -1.02 -20.96 -15.24
CA ILE A 154 -2.48 -21.09 -15.06
C ILE A 154 -2.85 -20.83 -13.60
N PHE A 155 -2.12 -21.42 -12.66
CA PHE A 155 -2.36 -21.17 -11.22
C PHE A 155 -2.23 -19.68 -10.89
N LEU A 156 -1.16 -19.03 -11.34
CA LEU A 156 -0.93 -17.59 -11.11
C LEU A 156 -2.04 -16.72 -11.74
N ILE A 157 -2.48 -17.06 -12.97
CA ILE A 157 -3.56 -16.33 -13.63
C ILE A 157 -4.88 -16.50 -12.88
N VAL A 158 -5.24 -17.73 -12.51
CA VAL A 158 -6.49 -18.01 -11.81
C VAL A 158 -6.55 -17.29 -10.46
N THR A 159 -5.45 -17.31 -9.71
CA THR A 159 -5.39 -16.57 -8.44
C THR A 159 -5.41 -15.06 -8.65
N ALA A 160 -4.74 -14.53 -9.68
CA ALA A 160 -4.77 -13.10 -10.02
C ALA A 160 -6.18 -12.59 -10.36
N LEU A 161 -7.06 -13.43 -10.91
CA LEU A 161 -8.44 -13.02 -11.20
C LEU A 161 -9.25 -12.61 -9.95
N ASN A 162 -8.87 -13.07 -8.75
CA ASN A 162 -9.54 -12.63 -7.53
C ASN A 162 -9.25 -11.15 -7.19
N VAL A 163 -8.27 -10.50 -7.82
CA VAL A 163 -8.03 -9.05 -7.62
C VAL A 163 -9.24 -8.21 -8.05
N PHE A 164 -10.04 -8.70 -9.01
CA PHE A 164 -11.27 -8.02 -9.43
C PHE A 164 -12.39 -8.05 -8.37
N LYS A 165 -12.23 -8.83 -7.29
CA LYS A 165 -13.14 -8.84 -6.14
C LYS A 165 -12.66 -7.93 -5.01
N LEU A 166 -11.64 -7.11 -5.26
CA LEU A 166 -11.13 -6.19 -4.27
C LEU A 166 -12.11 -5.04 -4.09
N ASP A 167 -12.75 -4.99 -2.95
CA ASP A 167 -13.57 -3.86 -2.51
C ASP A 167 -12.85 -3.11 -1.39
N PHE A 168 -13.03 -1.79 -1.39
CA PHE A 168 -12.42 -0.92 -0.40
C PHE A 168 -13.46 -0.51 0.64
N GLU A 169 -13.20 -0.80 1.91
CA GLU A 169 -14.01 -0.34 3.04
C GLU A 169 -13.35 0.87 3.69
N PHE A 170 -14.02 2.00 3.68
CA PHE A 170 -13.55 3.25 4.26
C PHE A 170 -14.05 3.47 5.69
N ASP A 171 -15.00 2.64 6.18
CA ASP A 171 -15.50 2.72 7.55
C ASP A 171 -14.48 2.18 8.54
N SER A 172 -13.68 3.09 9.08
CA SER A 172 -12.64 2.75 10.05
C SER A 172 -13.19 2.20 11.38
N VAL A 173 -14.49 2.38 11.68
CA VAL A 173 -15.12 1.86 12.90
C VAL A 173 -15.30 0.36 12.81
N LYS A 174 -15.57 -0.17 11.63
CA LYS A 174 -15.69 -1.62 11.38
C LYS A 174 -14.38 -2.40 11.59
N ASN A 175 -13.24 -1.70 11.64
CA ASN A 175 -11.94 -2.31 11.94
C ASN A 175 -11.73 -2.63 13.43
N PHE A 176 -12.59 -2.12 14.31
CA PHE A 176 -12.51 -2.41 15.73
C PHE A 176 -13.27 -3.72 16.07
N PRO A 177 -12.85 -4.44 17.13
CA PRO A 177 -13.61 -5.57 17.64
C PRO A 177 -15.07 -5.21 17.94
N GLU A 178 -15.99 -6.14 17.73
CA GLU A 178 -17.44 -5.91 17.88
C GLU A 178 -17.87 -5.55 19.31
N ASP A 179 -17.12 -6.02 20.30
CA ASP A 179 -17.35 -5.78 21.72
C ASP A 179 -16.78 -4.46 22.25
N LEU A 180 -16.09 -3.69 21.40
CA LEU A 180 -15.50 -2.43 21.81
C LEU A 180 -16.60 -1.38 22.10
N PRO A 181 -16.61 -0.74 23.29
CA PRO A 181 -17.68 0.19 23.66
C PRO A 181 -17.93 1.32 22.65
N SER A 182 -16.88 1.82 21.99
CA SER A 182 -17.01 2.87 20.96
C SER A 182 -17.69 2.36 19.70
N ARG A 183 -17.43 1.09 19.28
CA ARG A 183 -18.10 0.46 18.15
C ARG A 183 -19.56 0.16 18.48
N VAL A 184 -19.84 -0.43 19.65
CA VAL A 184 -21.20 -0.67 20.11
C VAL A 184 -22.00 0.64 20.16
N GLY A 185 -21.43 1.74 20.69
CA GLY A 185 -22.07 3.03 20.69
C GLY A 185 -22.35 3.59 19.29
N TYR A 186 -21.43 3.41 18.37
CA TYR A 186 -21.59 3.80 16.97
C TYR A 186 -22.73 3.00 16.30
N GLU A 187 -22.74 1.68 16.46
CA GLU A 187 -23.78 0.81 15.89
C GLU A 187 -25.18 1.11 16.46
N ILE A 188 -25.28 1.43 17.76
CA ILE A 188 -26.56 1.88 18.39
C ILE A 188 -27.04 3.18 17.74
N VAL A 189 -26.17 4.14 17.45
CA VAL A 189 -26.54 5.39 16.77
C VAL A 189 -26.96 5.10 15.34
N GLU A 190 -26.21 4.26 14.62
CA GLU A 190 -26.52 3.89 13.22
C GLU A 190 -27.87 3.18 13.09
N GLU A 191 -28.29 2.40 14.10
CA GLU A 191 -29.57 1.68 14.12
C GLU A 191 -30.77 2.59 14.48
N ASN A 192 -30.57 3.62 15.29
CA ASN A 192 -31.67 4.41 15.87
C ASN A 192 -31.81 5.82 15.29
N PHE A 193 -30.83 6.30 14.53
CA PHE A 193 -30.82 7.62 13.90
C PHE A 193 -30.49 7.51 12.42
N ASP A 194 -30.70 8.58 11.66
CA ASP A 194 -30.26 8.61 10.27
C ASP A 194 -28.73 8.45 10.21
N LYS A 195 -28.27 7.50 9.41
CA LYS A 195 -26.85 7.12 9.33
C LYS A 195 -25.94 8.31 9.01
N GLY A 196 -26.41 9.25 8.20
CA GLY A 196 -25.68 10.46 7.84
C GLY A 196 -25.49 11.44 8.98
N GLU A 197 -26.27 11.34 10.07
CA GLU A 197 -26.08 12.21 11.25
C GLU A 197 -24.81 11.86 12.04
N LEU A 198 -24.23 10.70 11.83
CA LEU A 198 -22.92 10.30 12.41
C LEU A 198 -21.79 11.22 11.95
N ALA A 199 -21.83 11.70 10.69
CA ALA A 199 -20.83 12.60 10.14
C ALA A 199 -21.42 13.46 9.00
N PRO A 200 -22.21 14.50 9.32
CA PRO A 200 -22.80 15.35 8.30
C PRO A 200 -21.72 16.10 7.50
N SER A 201 -21.94 16.23 6.20
CA SER A 201 -21.10 17.04 5.33
C SER A 201 -21.49 18.52 5.45
N THR A 202 -20.52 19.39 5.32
CA THR A 202 -20.75 20.85 5.27
C THR A 202 -20.64 21.30 3.82
N LEU A 203 -21.67 21.96 3.31
CA LEU A 203 -21.63 22.73 2.06
C LEU A 203 -21.49 24.21 2.41
N LEU A 204 -20.40 24.81 1.94
CA LEU A 204 -20.18 26.26 2.01
C LEU A 204 -20.40 26.85 0.63
N LEU A 205 -21.37 27.75 0.51
CA LEU A 205 -21.62 28.55 -0.67
C LEU A 205 -21.06 29.95 -0.44
N ILE A 206 -20.28 30.44 -1.39
CA ILE A 206 -19.75 31.82 -1.38
C ILE A 206 -20.27 32.48 -2.65
N SER A 207 -21.18 33.46 -2.49
CA SER A 207 -21.81 34.17 -3.60
C SER A 207 -21.19 35.55 -3.81
N ASP A 208 -21.14 35.97 -5.06
CA ASP A 208 -20.76 37.34 -5.43
C ASP A 208 -21.78 38.35 -4.96
N ASP A 209 -23.06 37.96 -4.91
CA ASP A 209 -24.18 38.76 -4.49
C ASP A 209 -24.73 38.35 -3.12
N THR A 210 -25.56 39.22 -2.53
CA THR A 210 -26.21 38.94 -1.23
C THR A 210 -27.26 37.84 -1.40
N LEU A 211 -27.09 36.72 -0.72
CA LEU A 211 -28.04 35.61 -0.67
C LEU A 211 -29.27 36.02 0.16
N THR A 212 -30.45 35.91 -0.43
CA THR A 212 -31.72 36.12 0.27
C THR A 212 -32.17 34.85 1.00
N GLU A 213 -33.20 34.93 1.86
CA GLU A 213 -33.83 33.72 2.42
C GLU A 213 -34.47 32.85 1.33
N LYS A 214 -34.96 33.46 0.26
CA LYS A 214 -35.54 32.76 -0.88
C LYS A 214 -34.45 31.91 -1.61
N ASP A 215 -33.28 32.47 -1.81
CA ASP A 215 -32.16 31.76 -2.45
C ASP A 215 -31.70 30.60 -1.57
N THR A 216 -31.58 30.82 -0.26
CA THR A 216 -31.26 29.78 0.71
C THR A 216 -32.25 28.61 0.64
N ASN A 217 -33.55 28.92 0.69
CA ASN A 217 -34.58 27.88 0.59
C ASN A 217 -34.59 27.16 -0.76
N ALA A 218 -34.37 27.88 -1.85
CA ALA A 218 -34.28 27.27 -3.17
C ALA A 218 -33.11 26.26 -3.29
N VAL A 219 -31.94 26.59 -2.73
CA VAL A 219 -30.81 25.65 -2.65
C VAL A 219 -31.17 24.43 -1.81
N ILE A 220 -31.79 24.62 -0.64
CA ILE A 220 -32.20 23.51 0.24
C ILE A 220 -33.22 22.62 -0.48
N GLU A 221 -34.23 23.17 -1.13
CA GLU A 221 -35.23 22.41 -1.87
C GLU A 221 -34.62 21.60 -3.01
N LYS A 222 -33.68 22.18 -3.75
CA LYS A 222 -32.98 21.50 -4.86
C LYS A 222 -32.12 20.34 -4.34
N LEU A 223 -31.42 20.53 -3.21
CA LEU A 223 -30.62 19.45 -2.62
C LEU A 223 -31.50 18.34 -2.02
N GLN A 224 -32.67 18.65 -1.48
CA GLN A 224 -33.60 17.67 -0.92
C GLN A 224 -34.32 16.82 -2.00
N ILE A 225 -34.15 17.11 -3.27
CA ILE A 225 -34.66 16.26 -4.36
C ILE A 225 -33.91 14.93 -4.46
N TYR A 226 -32.65 14.91 -4.00
CA TYR A 226 -31.85 13.69 -4.02
C TYR A 226 -32.27 12.74 -2.88
N ASP A 227 -32.62 11.51 -3.21
CA ASP A 227 -33.03 10.47 -2.25
C ASP A 227 -31.92 10.12 -1.26
N GLU A 228 -30.67 10.36 -1.65
CA GLU A 228 -29.46 10.14 -0.87
C GLU A 228 -29.26 11.18 0.25
N ILE A 229 -30.04 12.28 0.23
CA ILE A 229 -29.98 13.35 1.25
C ILE A 229 -31.15 13.20 2.24
N ALA A 230 -30.83 12.88 3.50
CA ALA A 230 -31.81 12.79 4.56
C ALA A 230 -32.27 14.16 5.04
N SER A 231 -31.35 15.11 5.23
CA SER A 231 -31.68 16.47 5.65
C SER A 231 -30.65 17.50 5.24
N VAL A 232 -31.11 18.72 4.99
CA VAL A 232 -30.27 19.91 4.78
C VAL A 232 -30.70 20.99 5.77
N ARG A 233 -29.74 21.54 6.52
CA ARG A 233 -30.00 22.57 7.55
C ARG A 233 -29.03 23.73 7.39
N THR A 234 -29.52 24.94 7.46
CA THR A 234 -28.68 26.15 7.58
C THR A 234 -28.00 26.18 8.93
N THR A 235 -26.65 26.19 8.93
CA THR A 235 -25.85 26.23 10.15
C THR A 235 -25.39 27.65 10.48
N ALA A 236 -25.00 28.40 9.46
CA ALA A 236 -24.56 29.79 9.62
C ALA A 236 -24.72 30.58 8.33
N LYS A 237 -24.78 31.88 8.44
CA LYS A 237 -24.73 32.83 7.34
C LYS A 237 -23.78 33.96 7.74
N SER A 238 -22.98 34.47 6.80
CA SER A 238 -22.09 35.60 7.06
C SER A 238 -22.85 36.89 7.30
N ASP A 239 -22.24 37.85 7.98
CA ASP A 239 -22.87 39.16 8.32
C ASP A 239 -23.26 39.94 7.06
N ASP A 240 -22.48 39.82 5.97
CA ASP A 240 -22.76 40.43 4.68
C ASP A 240 -23.73 39.59 3.82
N SER A 241 -24.17 38.45 4.34
CA SER A 241 -25.07 37.48 3.67
C SER A 241 -24.52 36.95 2.32
N LYS A 242 -23.22 36.97 2.09
CA LYS A 242 -22.60 36.42 0.89
C LYS A 242 -22.11 34.99 1.05
N ALA A 243 -21.90 34.53 2.26
CA ALA A 243 -21.53 33.14 2.53
C ALA A 243 -22.63 32.42 3.32
N LEU A 244 -22.99 31.23 2.84
CA LEU A 244 -23.99 30.36 3.45
C LEU A 244 -23.38 29.02 3.80
N LYS A 245 -23.50 28.60 5.04
CA LYS A 245 -23.06 27.29 5.52
C LYS A 245 -24.25 26.39 5.75
N LEU A 246 -24.31 25.30 4.99
CA LEU A 246 -25.32 24.26 5.12
C LEU A 246 -24.70 22.98 5.70
N SER A 247 -25.45 22.30 6.56
CA SER A 247 -25.16 20.93 6.98
C SER A 247 -26.01 19.99 6.16
N VAL A 248 -25.38 19.05 5.47
CA VAL A 248 -26.00 18.05 4.62
C VAL A 248 -25.79 16.69 5.26
N SER A 249 -26.89 16.07 5.73
CA SER A 249 -26.86 14.70 6.25
C SER A 249 -27.34 13.73 5.18
N LEU A 250 -26.57 12.66 4.94
CA LEU A 250 -26.91 11.65 3.96
C LEU A 250 -27.91 10.62 4.54
N SER A 251 -28.66 9.93 3.72
CA SER A 251 -29.54 8.82 4.13
C SER A 251 -28.78 7.52 4.34
N MET A 252 -27.52 7.46 3.95
CA MET A 252 -26.63 6.30 4.01
C MET A 252 -25.42 6.58 4.91
N ASN A 253 -24.63 5.51 5.20
CA ASN A 253 -23.43 5.62 6.03
C ASN A 253 -22.40 6.54 5.37
N PRO A 254 -21.95 7.63 6.04
CA PRO A 254 -21.03 8.62 5.49
C PRO A 254 -19.67 8.07 5.04
N TYR A 255 -19.31 6.91 5.56
CA TYR A 255 -18.04 6.23 5.24
C TYR A 255 -18.17 5.20 4.11
N SER A 256 -19.39 4.93 3.62
CA SER A 256 -19.61 3.96 2.55
C SER A 256 -19.10 4.48 1.19
N THR A 257 -18.74 3.56 0.31
CA THR A 257 -18.37 3.87 -1.07
C THR A 257 -19.47 4.63 -1.81
N ASP A 258 -20.75 4.22 -1.59
CA ASP A 258 -21.91 4.88 -2.19
C ASP A 258 -22.02 6.36 -1.77
N SER A 259 -21.72 6.66 -0.50
CA SER A 259 -21.71 8.04 0.00
C SER A 259 -20.58 8.87 -0.61
N ILE A 260 -19.41 8.25 -0.79
CA ILE A 260 -18.26 8.90 -1.43
C ILE A 260 -18.57 9.20 -2.90
N ASP A 261 -19.15 8.24 -3.64
CA ASP A 261 -19.56 8.39 -5.03
C ASP A 261 -20.64 9.47 -5.18
N PHE A 262 -21.60 9.48 -4.27
CA PHE A 262 -22.67 10.49 -4.27
C PHE A 262 -22.13 11.91 -4.00
N ILE A 263 -21.27 12.08 -3.00
CA ILE A 263 -20.69 13.41 -2.71
C ILE A 263 -19.76 13.88 -3.83
N GLU A 264 -19.02 12.98 -4.48
CA GLU A 264 -18.22 13.32 -5.68
C GLU A 264 -19.13 13.85 -6.79
N LYS A 265 -20.19 13.11 -7.11
CA LYS A 265 -21.20 13.50 -8.10
C LYS A 265 -21.87 14.84 -7.73
N LEU A 266 -22.31 14.99 -6.48
CA LEU A 266 -22.97 16.21 -5.99
C LEU A 266 -22.05 17.43 -6.07
N ARG A 267 -20.76 17.26 -5.78
CA ARG A 267 -19.75 18.30 -5.93
C ARG A 267 -19.63 18.79 -7.37
N ASP A 268 -19.65 17.84 -8.30
CA ASP A 268 -19.53 18.15 -9.73
C ASP A 268 -20.81 18.79 -10.31
N GLU A 269 -21.99 18.42 -9.81
CA GLU A 269 -23.29 18.94 -10.25
C GLU A 269 -23.68 20.28 -9.58
N THR A 270 -23.10 20.60 -8.42
CA THR A 270 -23.47 21.80 -7.65
C THR A 270 -23.26 23.13 -8.40
N PRO A 271 -22.20 23.34 -9.19
CA PRO A 271 -22.05 24.56 -9.98
C PRO A 271 -23.21 24.76 -10.96
N GLU A 272 -23.66 23.71 -11.68
CA GLU A 272 -24.80 23.77 -12.60
C GLU A 272 -26.12 24.06 -11.84
N LEU A 273 -26.29 23.43 -10.66
CA LEU A 273 -27.43 23.70 -9.78
C LEU A 273 -27.48 25.18 -9.34
N LEU A 274 -26.36 25.79 -9.05
CA LEU A 274 -26.28 27.22 -8.68
C LEU A 274 -26.58 28.12 -9.88
N GLU A 275 -26.12 27.77 -11.09
CA GLU A 275 -26.47 28.48 -12.33
C GLU A 275 -27.95 28.44 -12.60
N ASP A 276 -28.62 27.28 -12.45
CA ASP A 276 -30.06 27.11 -12.56
C ASP A 276 -30.84 28.04 -11.63
N LEU A 277 -30.31 28.26 -10.44
CA LEU A 277 -30.87 29.16 -9.44
C LEU A 277 -30.46 30.63 -9.62
N SER A 278 -29.66 30.94 -10.66
CA SER A 278 -29.09 32.26 -10.93
C SER A 278 -28.24 32.80 -9.74
N ILE A 279 -27.57 31.91 -9.04
CA ILE A 279 -26.64 32.23 -7.95
C ILE A 279 -25.22 32.19 -8.50
N SER A 280 -24.57 33.34 -8.65
CA SER A 280 -23.17 33.43 -9.04
C SER A 280 -22.29 33.23 -7.82
N GLY A 281 -21.30 32.30 -7.89
CA GLY A 281 -20.40 32.06 -6.77
C GLY A 281 -19.75 30.69 -6.81
N GLU A 282 -19.09 30.31 -5.71
CA GLU A 282 -18.37 29.08 -5.56
C GLU A 282 -19.00 28.20 -4.47
N SER A 283 -18.88 26.89 -4.65
CA SER A 283 -19.30 25.88 -3.68
C SER A 283 -18.13 25.06 -3.18
N HIS A 284 -18.05 24.83 -1.88
CA HIS A 284 -17.02 24.02 -1.25
C HIS A 284 -17.64 23.01 -0.30
N TYR A 285 -17.19 21.77 -0.39
CA TYR A 285 -17.61 20.71 0.52
C TYR A 285 -16.53 20.41 1.54
N SER A 286 -16.94 20.18 2.79
CA SER A 286 -16.04 19.81 3.89
C SER A 286 -16.73 18.81 4.82
N GLY A 287 -15.97 18.02 5.51
CA GLY A 287 -16.46 16.95 6.39
C GLY A 287 -15.76 15.64 6.14
N VAL A 288 -16.27 14.57 6.71
CA VAL A 288 -15.65 13.26 6.59
C VAL A 288 -15.76 12.70 5.17
N THR A 289 -16.99 12.65 4.64
CA THR A 289 -17.22 12.08 3.28
C THR A 289 -16.51 12.89 2.19
N PRO A 290 -16.60 14.24 2.14
CA PRO A 290 -15.82 15.02 1.18
C PRO A 290 -14.31 14.82 1.29
N LYS A 291 -13.78 14.66 2.51
CA LYS A 291 -12.36 14.33 2.72
C LYS A 291 -12.00 12.97 2.12
N LEU A 292 -12.86 11.95 2.27
CA LEU A 292 -12.65 10.63 1.68
C LEU A 292 -12.70 10.67 0.14
N VAL A 293 -13.51 11.56 -0.46
CA VAL A 293 -13.48 11.82 -1.92
C VAL A 293 -12.11 12.32 -2.35
N ASP A 294 -11.60 13.37 -1.68
CA ASP A 294 -10.29 13.95 -2.00
C ASP A 294 -9.15 12.94 -1.79
N GLU A 295 -9.19 12.19 -0.68
CA GLU A 295 -8.21 11.13 -0.41
C GLU A 295 -8.23 10.04 -1.48
N ARG A 296 -9.40 9.61 -1.93
CA ARG A 296 -9.57 8.62 -3.02
C ARG A 296 -9.02 9.14 -4.34
N GLU A 297 -9.34 10.37 -4.71
CA GLU A 297 -8.89 10.98 -5.95
C GLU A 297 -7.36 11.10 -6.00
N ILE A 298 -6.75 11.66 -4.96
CA ILE A 298 -5.30 11.81 -4.84
C ILE A 298 -4.62 10.44 -4.84
N ASN A 299 -5.12 9.50 -4.04
CA ASN A 299 -4.54 8.17 -3.92
C ASN A 299 -4.59 7.38 -5.25
N ASN A 300 -5.71 7.44 -5.98
CA ASN A 300 -5.82 6.79 -7.28
C ASN A 300 -4.81 7.37 -8.29
N GLY A 301 -4.64 8.70 -8.30
CA GLY A 301 -3.63 9.36 -9.11
C GLY A 301 -2.21 8.94 -8.74
N ASP A 302 -1.91 8.89 -7.46
CA ASP A 302 -0.60 8.51 -6.95
C ASP A 302 -0.28 7.02 -7.18
N ILE A 303 -1.23 6.11 -6.99
CA ILE A 303 -1.03 4.68 -7.27
C ILE A 303 -0.58 4.50 -8.72
N ILE A 304 -1.28 5.11 -9.68
CA ILE A 304 -0.92 5.00 -11.09
C ILE A 304 0.47 5.58 -11.33
N LYS A 305 0.75 6.78 -10.82
CA LYS A 305 2.03 7.48 -10.96
C LYS A 305 3.19 6.67 -10.37
N ILE A 306 3.03 6.17 -9.14
CA ILE A 306 4.04 5.38 -8.42
C ILE A 306 4.29 4.06 -9.15
N VAL A 307 3.24 3.30 -9.49
CA VAL A 307 3.38 2.02 -10.19
C VAL A 307 4.08 2.16 -11.53
N LEU A 308 3.77 3.22 -12.30
CA LEU A 308 4.45 3.50 -13.57
C LEU A 308 5.92 3.84 -13.36
N LEU A 309 6.24 4.71 -12.40
CA LEU A 309 7.61 5.11 -12.10
C LEU A 309 8.44 3.93 -11.57
N GLU A 310 7.89 3.12 -10.67
CA GLU A 310 8.57 1.93 -10.14
C GLU A 310 8.79 0.88 -11.23
N THR A 311 7.78 0.62 -12.04
CA THR A 311 7.89 -0.32 -13.17
C THR A 311 8.98 0.13 -14.14
N LEU A 312 9.02 1.40 -14.48
CA LEU A 312 10.04 1.97 -15.35
C LEU A 312 11.44 1.87 -14.73
N LEU A 313 11.56 2.24 -13.44
CA LEU A 313 12.82 2.15 -12.70
C LEU A 313 13.35 0.72 -12.67
N ILE A 314 12.51 -0.24 -12.27
CA ILE A 314 12.89 -1.66 -12.19
C ILE A 314 13.29 -2.17 -13.57
N LEU A 315 12.54 -1.82 -14.61
CA LEU A 315 12.86 -2.19 -15.99
C LEU A 315 14.23 -1.67 -16.43
N VAL A 316 14.53 -0.39 -16.14
CA VAL A 316 15.83 0.22 -16.44
C VAL A 316 16.95 -0.48 -15.68
N LEU A 317 16.77 -0.76 -14.39
CA LEU A 317 17.76 -1.47 -13.57
C LEU A 317 18.00 -2.90 -14.09
N LEU A 318 16.95 -3.60 -14.50
CA LEU A 318 17.06 -4.92 -15.11
C LEU A 318 17.79 -4.86 -16.46
N PHE A 319 17.58 -3.84 -17.28
CA PHE A 319 18.34 -3.66 -18.52
C PHE A 319 19.83 -3.46 -18.25
N VAL A 320 20.17 -2.65 -17.27
CA VAL A 320 21.57 -2.43 -16.87
C VAL A 320 22.22 -3.71 -16.36
N LEU A 321 21.50 -4.44 -15.51
CA LEU A 321 22.00 -5.66 -14.88
C LEU A 321 22.16 -6.82 -15.89
N THR A 322 21.16 -7.05 -16.75
CA THR A 322 21.14 -8.20 -17.66
C THR A 322 21.85 -7.95 -18.98
N ARG A 323 22.11 -6.68 -19.31
CA ARG A 323 22.65 -6.24 -20.61
C ARG A 323 21.90 -6.83 -21.82
N SER A 324 20.61 -7.05 -21.67
CA SER A 324 19.72 -7.65 -22.66
C SER A 324 18.40 -6.88 -22.70
N PHE A 325 17.79 -6.71 -23.87
CA PHE A 325 16.48 -6.07 -23.99
C PHE A 325 15.31 -7.03 -23.79
N LYS A 326 15.47 -8.30 -24.15
CA LYS A 326 14.38 -9.29 -24.10
C LYS A 326 14.16 -9.82 -22.67
N MET A 327 15.25 -10.07 -21.96
CA MET A 327 15.22 -10.70 -20.64
C MET A 327 14.45 -9.87 -19.58
N PRO A 328 14.68 -8.56 -19.44
CA PRO A 328 13.94 -7.72 -18.51
C PRO A 328 12.44 -7.68 -18.75
N VAL A 329 12.01 -7.70 -20.01
CA VAL A 329 10.58 -7.62 -20.35
C VAL A 329 9.81 -8.84 -19.82
N TYR A 330 10.28 -10.06 -20.07
CA TYR A 330 9.56 -11.22 -19.52
C TYR A 330 9.80 -11.42 -18.01
N MET A 331 10.95 -10.98 -17.47
CA MET A 331 11.13 -10.93 -16.02
C MET A 331 10.11 -9.99 -15.38
N MET A 332 9.90 -8.79 -15.93
CA MET A 332 8.89 -7.85 -15.44
C MET A 332 7.48 -8.42 -15.55
N ALA A 333 7.14 -9.05 -16.68
CA ALA A 333 5.84 -9.71 -16.84
C ALA A 333 5.59 -10.79 -15.80
N THR A 334 6.60 -11.60 -15.46
CA THR A 334 6.50 -12.62 -14.40
C THR A 334 6.39 -12.02 -13.01
N ILE A 335 7.09 -10.92 -12.73
CA ILE A 335 7.01 -10.20 -11.45
C ILE A 335 5.60 -9.62 -11.26
N LEU A 336 5.06 -8.93 -12.27
CA LEU A 336 3.72 -8.37 -12.22
C LEU A 336 2.65 -9.45 -12.06
N LEU A 337 2.75 -10.54 -12.81
CA LEU A 337 1.84 -11.68 -12.68
C LEU A 337 1.90 -12.29 -11.28
N SER A 338 3.10 -12.49 -10.73
CA SER A 338 3.29 -13.02 -9.37
C SER A 338 2.72 -12.09 -8.31
N TYR A 339 2.88 -10.77 -8.47
CA TYR A 339 2.31 -9.76 -7.59
C TYR A 339 0.78 -9.83 -7.58
N LEU A 340 0.16 -9.78 -8.76
CA LEU A 340 -1.30 -9.87 -8.90
C LEU A 340 -1.83 -11.19 -8.35
N SER A 341 -1.12 -12.30 -8.60
CA SER A 341 -1.45 -13.61 -8.07
C SER A 341 -1.38 -13.65 -6.54
N ALA A 342 -0.34 -13.10 -5.94
CA ALA A 342 -0.19 -13.04 -4.48
C ALA A 342 -1.29 -12.20 -3.84
N LEU A 343 -1.62 -11.05 -4.42
CA LEU A 343 -2.71 -10.20 -3.98
C LEU A 343 -4.06 -10.93 -4.09
N GLY A 344 -4.37 -11.50 -5.25
CA GLY A 344 -5.63 -12.22 -5.47
C GLY A 344 -5.75 -13.50 -4.62
N LEU A 345 -4.64 -14.21 -4.36
CA LEU A 345 -4.64 -15.34 -3.43
C LEU A 345 -4.87 -14.86 -1.99
N GLY A 346 -4.29 -13.72 -1.60
CA GLY A 346 -4.52 -13.11 -0.30
C GLY A 346 -5.99 -12.78 -0.08
N ILE A 347 -6.63 -12.13 -1.04
CA ILE A 347 -8.07 -11.81 -1.02
C ILE A 347 -8.90 -13.09 -0.86
N PHE A 348 -8.63 -14.10 -1.69
CA PHE A 348 -9.33 -15.40 -1.63
C PHE A 348 -9.17 -16.08 -0.27
N LEU A 349 -7.97 -16.09 0.31
CA LEU A 349 -7.73 -16.71 1.61
C LEU A 349 -8.40 -15.95 2.75
N VAL A 350 -8.40 -14.62 2.71
CA VAL A 350 -9.09 -13.80 3.71
C VAL A 350 -10.59 -14.05 3.67
N ASP A 351 -11.19 -14.06 2.48
CA ASP A 351 -12.60 -14.37 2.28
C ASP A 351 -12.95 -15.78 2.82
N VAL A 352 -12.21 -16.80 2.39
CA VAL A 352 -12.50 -18.21 2.78
C VAL A 352 -12.22 -18.52 4.25
N LEU A 353 -11.16 -17.95 4.83
CA LEU A 353 -10.74 -18.29 6.20
C LEU A 353 -11.41 -17.42 7.27
N PHE A 354 -11.73 -16.17 6.94
CA PHE A 354 -12.22 -15.20 7.91
C PHE A 354 -13.62 -14.65 7.58
N GLY A 355 -14.15 -14.93 6.38
CA GLY A 355 -15.48 -14.48 5.96
C GLY A 355 -15.58 -12.95 5.79
N TYR A 356 -14.50 -12.28 5.48
CA TYR A 356 -14.48 -10.83 5.22
C TYR A 356 -14.73 -10.59 3.73
N ASP A 357 -15.87 -9.96 3.42
CA ASP A 357 -16.26 -9.61 2.05
C ASP A 357 -15.46 -8.41 1.50
N ALA A 358 -14.88 -7.60 2.38
CA ALA A 358 -14.12 -6.42 2.03
C ALA A 358 -12.76 -6.37 2.73
N LEU A 359 -11.73 -5.93 2.02
CA LEU A 359 -10.45 -5.54 2.63
C LEU A 359 -10.60 -4.11 3.12
N SER A 360 -10.58 -3.92 4.43
CA SER A 360 -10.47 -2.59 5.00
C SER A 360 -9.17 -1.94 4.55
N THR A 361 -9.26 -1.01 3.62
CA THR A 361 -8.14 -0.16 3.28
C THR A 361 -8.22 1.11 4.11
N ARG A 362 -7.36 1.22 5.10
CA ARG A 362 -6.93 2.55 5.50
C ARG A 362 -6.07 3.07 4.36
N VAL A 363 -6.51 4.13 3.73
CA VAL A 363 -5.59 5.05 3.10
C VAL A 363 -4.67 5.51 4.22
N PRO A 364 -3.35 5.32 4.12
CA PRO A 364 -2.42 5.54 5.21
C PRO A 364 -2.42 6.97 5.71
#